data_66a00b16e614f0742ffe330f4570960e
#
_entry.id   66a00b16e614f0742ffe330f4570960e
#
_cell.length_a   1.000
_cell.length_b   1.000
_cell.length_c   1.000
_cell.angle_alpha   90.00
_cell.angle_beta   90.00
_cell.angle_gamma   90.00
#
_symmetry.space_group_name_H-M   'P 1'
#
loop_
_entity.id
_entity.type
_entity.pdbx_description
1 polymer ?
#
loop_
_entity_poly.entity_id
_entity_poly.type
_entity_poly.pdbx_seq_one_letter_code
_entity_poly.pdbx_strand_id
1 'polypeptide(L)' 'MSQTSTRRLWVAYGPAGAVGKIQKDGDGYTVQMAGADAALGTYPSMDIAKRALQSHLKPGAEPPEYREH' A
#
# COMPACT_ATOMS: atom_id res chain seq x y z
N MET A 1 2.08 -27.12 -8.15
CA MET A 1 2.14 -26.67 -7.65
C MET A 1 1.76 -25.80 -7.04
N SER A 2 1.53 -25.63 -6.57
CA SER A 2 0.99 -24.79 -6.09
C SER A 2 1.64 -23.86 -5.47
N GLN A 3 1.65 -23.12 -5.48
CA GLN A 3 2.20 -22.27 -4.97
C GLN A 3 1.63 -21.67 -4.03
N THR A 4 1.89 -21.81 -3.10
CA THR A 4 1.40 -21.15 -2.08
C THR A 4 1.78 -19.77 -2.16
N SER A 5 0.91 -18.95 -2.38
CA SER A 5 1.19 -17.57 -2.44
C SER A 5 1.22 -17.03 -1.03
N THR A 6 2.30 -16.38 -0.69
CA THR A 6 2.36 -15.67 0.57
C THR A 6 2.07 -14.21 0.38
N ARG A 7 1.62 -13.83 -0.79
CA ARG A 7 1.32 -12.43 -1.05
C ARG A 7 0.08 -12.00 -0.30
N ARG A 8 0.18 -10.84 0.28
CA ARG A 8 -0.95 -10.20 0.95
C ARG A 8 -1.10 -8.81 0.38
N LEU A 9 -2.32 -8.38 0.26
CA LEU A 9 -2.63 -7.09 -0.34
C LEU A 9 -3.52 -6.31 0.59
N TRP A 10 -3.14 -5.06 0.84
CA TRP A 10 -3.96 -4.13 1.59
C TRP A 10 -4.27 -2.96 0.68
N VAL A 11 -5.53 -2.58 0.63
CA VAL A 11 -5.94 -1.41 -0.13
C VAL A 11 -6.24 -0.29 0.84
N ALA A 12 -5.70 0.88 0.56
CA ALA A 12 -5.90 2.07 1.39
C ALA A 12 -7.08 2.86 0.84
N TYR A 13 -8.07 3.10 1.68
CA TYR A 13 -9.28 3.80 1.29
C TYR A 13 -9.38 5.14 1.98
N GLY A 14 -9.55 6.20 1.20
CA GLY A 14 -9.82 7.54 1.72
C GLY A 14 -11.28 7.90 1.50
N PRO A 15 -11.64 9.16 1.77
CA PRO A 15 -13.03 9.59 1.64
C PRO A 15 -13.60 9.42 0.24
N ALA A 16 -12.76 9.52 -0.77
CA ALA A 16 -13.21 9.45 -2.16
C ALA A 16 -12.95 8.10 -2.80
N GLY A 17 -12.50 7.11 -2.03
CA GLY A 17 -12.23 5.77 -2.54
C GLY A 17 -10.79 5.37 -2.33
N ALA A 18 -10.33 4.36 -3.09
CA ALA A 18 -8.99 3.83 -2.93
C ALA A 18 -7.95 4.88 -3.31
N VAL A 19 -6.98 5.10 -2.43
CA VAL A 19 -5.90 6.07 -2.68
C VAL A 19 -4.58 5.37 -2.99
N GLY A 20 -4.49 4.07 -2.74
CA GLY A 20 -3.29 3.31 -3.03
C GLY A 20 -3.42 1.90 -2.50
N LYS A 21 -2.33 1.15 -2.63
CA LYS A 21 -2.30 -0.22 -2.12
C LYS A 21 -0.90 -0.56 -1.65
N ILE A 22 -0.83 -1.52 -0.74
CA ILE A 22 0.42 -2.07 -0.25
C ILE A 22 0.36 -3.57 -0.44
N GLN A 23 1.37 -4.12 -1.09
CA GLN A 23 1.43 -5.54 -1.35
C GLN A 23 2.66 -6.13 -0.69
N LYS A 24 2.46 -7.15 0.14
CA LYS A 24 3.60 -7.87 0.72
C LYS A 24 4.13 -8.83 -0.32
N ASP A 25 5.42 -8.77 -0.57
CA ASP A 25 6.06 -9.59 -1.58
C ASP A 25 7.40 -10.02 -1.01
N GLY A 26 7.47 -11.26 -0.54
CA GLY A 26 8.66 -11.73 0.14
C GLY A 26 8.89 -10.98 1.44
N ASP A 27 10.05 -10.37 1.56
CA ASP A 27 10.40 -9.66 2.78
C ASP A 27 10.03 -8.19 2.75
N GLY A 28 9.43 -7.72 1.66
CA GLY A 28 9.17 -6.30 1.51
C GLY A 28 7.69 -5.98 1.34
N TYR A 29 7.40 -4.69 1.46
CA TYR A 29 6.05 -4.17 1.28
C TYR A 29 6.11 -3.14 0.17
N THR A 30 5.48 -3.44 -0.95
CA THR A 30 5.51 -2.57 -2.13
C THR A 30 4.28 -1.67 -2.13
N VAL A 31 4.52 -0.37 -2.24
CA VAL A 31 3.47 0.63 -2.23
C VAL A 31 3.25 1.15 -3.63
N GLN A 32 1.99 1.22 -4.05
CA GLN A 32 1.64 1.83 -5.32
C GLN A 32 0.45 2.74 -5.09
N MET A 33 0.57 3.98 -5.54
CA MET A 33 -0.52 4.93 -5.40
C MET A 33 -1.57 4.69 -6.48
N ALA A 34 -2.81 5.03 -6.17
CA ALA A 34 -3.90 4.88 -7.13
C ALA A 34 -3.61 5.74 -8.35
N GLY A 35 -3.79 5.18 -9.53
CA GLY A 35 -3.54 5.89 -10.75
C GLY A 35 -2.10 5.97 -11.19
N ALA A 36 -1.17 5.46 -10.39
CA ALA A 36 0.24 5.49 -10.75
C ALA A 36 0.58 4.30 -11.65
N ASP A 37 1.47 4.53 -12.60
CA ASP A 37 1.90 3.47 -13.51
C ASP A 37 2.93 2.56 -12.90
N ALA A 38 3.59 2.98 -11.83
CA ALA A 38 4.66 2.21 -11.23
C ALA A 38 4.55 2.29 -9.72
N ALA A 39 5.16 1.33 -9.05
CA ALA A 39 5.20 1.33 -7.60
C ALA A 39 6.03 2.49 -7.09
N LEU A 40 5.62 3.01 -5.93
CA LEU A 40 6.35 4.06 -5.25
C LEU A 40 7.68 3.54 -4.74
N GLY A 41 7.66 2.32 -4.22
CA GLY A 41 8.86 1.68 -3.71
C GLY A 41 8.50 0.47 -2.88
N THR A 42 9.53 -0.23 -2.43
CA THR A 42 9.40 -1.39 -1.56
C THR A 42 10.08 -1.09 -0.24
N TYR A 43 9.39 -1.36 0.85
CA TYR A 43 9.84 -0.97 2.19
C TYR A 43 9.95 -2.18 3.09
N PRO A 44 10.81 -2.12 4.11
CA PRO A 44 11.07 -3.29 4.94
C PRO A 44 9.98 -3.61 5.97
N SER A 45 9.07 -2.67 6.22
CA SER A 45 8.02 -2.94 7.19
C SER A 45 6.72 -2.28 6.76
N MET A 46 5.61 -2.78 7.29
CA MET A 46 4.30 -2.22 7.00
C MET A 46 4.17 -0.79 7.52
N ASP A 47 4.74 -0.50 8.68
CA ASP A 47 4.69 0.86 9.23
C ASP A 47 5.37 1.85 8.31
N ILE A 48 6.53 1.49 7.78
CA ILE A 48 7.25 2.37 6.86
C ILE A 48 6.48 2.52 5.56
N ALA A 49 5.91 1.41 5.07
CA ALA A 49 5.12 1.46 3.85
C ALA A 49 3.91 2.37 4.00
N LYS A 50 3.22 2.28 5.14
CA LYS A 50 2.07 3.14 5.39
C LYS A 50 2.47 4.61 5.45
N ARG A 51 3.61 4.89 6.07
CA ARG A 51 4.11 6.27 6.13
C ARG A 51 4.45 6.80 4.74
N ALA A 52 5.04 5.96 3.91
CA ALA A 52 5.38 6.37 2.56
C ALA A 52 4.12 6.68 1.76
N LEU A 53 3.10 5.84 1.89
CA LEU A 53 1.83 6.08 1.22
C LEU A 53 1.20 7.37 1.71
N GLN A 54 1.16 7.54 3.03
CA GLN A 54 0.57 8.73 3.63
C GLN A 54 1.27 10.00 3.16
N SER A 55 2.59 9.96 3.04
CA SER A 55 3.34 11.15 2.66
C SER A 55 3.08 11.60 1.24
N HIS A 56 2.49 10.72 0.43
CA HIS A 56 2.14 11.06 -0.94
C HIS A 56 0.69 11.50 -1.10
N LEU A 57 -0.05 11.55 0.00
CA LEU A 57 -1.39 12.11 -0.01
C LEU A 57 -1.29 13.64 0.15
N LYS A 58 -2.40 14.31 -0.03
CA LYS A 58 -2.42 15.76 0.13
C LYS A 58 -2.03 16.12 1.55
N PRO A 59 -1.32 17.24 1.73
CA PRO A 59 -1.01 17.71 3.07
C PRO A 59 -2.30 17.89 3.87
N GLY A 60 -2.30 17.37 5.10
CA GLY A 60 -3.46 17.45 5.95
C GLY A 60 -4.51 16.39 5.70
N ALA A 61 -4.26 15.48 4.75
CA ALA A 61 -5.20 14.39 4.51
C ALA A 61 -5.24 13.46 5.72
N GLU A 62 -6.43 12.93 5.99
CA GLU A 62 -6.57 11.96 7.06
C GLU A 62 -5.92 10.65 6.65
N PRO A 63 -5.39 9.88 7.62
CA PRO A 63 -4.86 8.57 7.30
C PRO A 63 -5.93 7.70 6.66
N PRO A 64 -5.59 6.96 5.60
CA PRO A 64 -6.58 6.10 4.96
C PRO A 64 -6.84 4.86 5.79
N GLU A 65 -7.96 4.23 5.51
CA GLU A 65 -8.29 2.95 6.12
C GLU A 65 -7.69 1.84 5.28
N TYR A 66 -6.97 0.93 5.91
CA TYR A 66 -6.34 -0.18 5.20
C TYR A 66 -7.18 -1.43 5.39
N ARG A 67 -7.53 -2.04 4.28
CA ARG A 67 -8.28 -3.29 4.30
C ARG A 67 -7.52 -4.36 3.54
N GLU A 68 -7.37 -5.49 4.16
CA GLU A 68 -6.70 -6.62 3.53
C GLU A 68 -7.64 -7.31 2.56
N HIS A 69 -7.10 -7.64 1.40
CA HIS A 69 -7.84 -8.34 0.36
C HIS A 69 -7.28 -9.70 0.06
#